data_20f511e9141951bb707aed1da458e5f2
#
_entry.id   20f511e9141951bb707aed1da458e5f2
#
_cell.length_a   1.000
_cell.length_b   1.000
_cell.length_c   1.000
_cell.angle_alpha   90.00
_cell.angle_beta   90.00
_cell.angle_gamma   90.00
#
_symmetry.space_group_name_H-M   'P 1'
#
loop_
_entity.id
_entity.type
_entity.pdbx_description
1 polymer ?
#
loop_
_entity_poly.entity_id
_entity_poly.type
_entity_poly.pdbx_seq_one_letter_code
_entity_poly.pdbx_strand_id
1 'polypeptide(L)'
;PKERVEWGPGSVFVPPEMWFHQHFNGSAEPVFFLAIGWGSDKPKAGGKAYVYKSVKEGGDQIEYEDEDPQIHAEFENAMKSVGARCKMDYHPHCTMK
;
A
#
# COMPACT_ATOMS: atom_id res chain seq x y z
N PRO A 1 6.29 13.96 2.40
CA PRO A 1 5.24 14.15 1.39
C PRO A 1 4.68 12.81 0.96
N LYS A 2 3.38 12.80 0.65
CA LYS A 2 2.71 11.63 0.10
C LYS A 2 2.58 11.80 -1.41
N GLU A 3 2.83 10.71 -2.13
CA GLU A 3 2.66 10.69 -3.58
C GLU A 3 1.67 9.61 -3.95
N ARG A 4 0.77 9.93 -4.86
CA ARG A 4 -0.18 9.02 -5.45
C ARG A 4 0.20 8.79 -6.90
N VAL A 5 0.30 7.52 -7.28
CA VAL A 5 0.62 7.12 -8.65
C VAL A 5 -0.54 6.29 -9.19
N GLU A 6 -1.15 6.76 -10.27
CA GLU A 6 -2.15 6.00 -10.99
C GLU A 6 -1.48 4.95 -11.85
N TRP A 7 -2.04 3.75 -11.88
CA TRP A 7 -1.50 2.65 -12.67
C TRP A 7 -2.60 1.83 -13.34
N GLY A 8 -2.26 1.19 -14.43
CA GLY A 8 -3.16 0.38 -15.21
C GLY A 8 -2.40 -0.62 -16.08
N PRO A 9 -3.09 -1.30 -17.01
CA PRO A 9 -2.44 -2.28 -17.89
C PRO A 9 -1.20 -1.69 -18.59
N GLY A 10 -0.08 -2.40 -18.49
CA GLY A 10 1.19 -1.95 -19.08
C GLY A 10 1.99 -0.94 -18.25
N SER A 11 1.48 -0.50 -17.12
CA SER A 11 2.24 0.39 -16.24
C SER A 11 3.44 -0.33 -15.61
N VAL A 12 4.54 0.38 -15.53
CA VAL A 12 5.74 -0.04 -14.80
C VAL A 12 6.18 1.12 -13.92
N PHE A 13 6.42 0.87 -12.65
CA PHE A 13 6.92 1.90 -11.75
C PHE A 13 7.81 1.29 -10.67
N VAL A 14 8.67 2.13 -10.11
CA VAL A 14 9.57 1.74 -9.03
C VAL A 14 9.35 2.73 -7.88
N PRO A 15 8.85 2.27 -6.72
CA PRO A 15 8.78 3.14 -5.55
C PRO A 15 10.18 3.63 -5.18
N PRO A 16 10.32 4.89 -4.72
CA PRO A 16 11.60 5.39 -4.27
C PRO A 16 12.16 4.52 -3.14
N GLU A 17 13.49 4.34 -3.15
CA GLU A 17 14.16 3.55 -2.12
C GLU A 17 13.89 4.12 -0.73
N MET A 18 13.62 3.25 0.23
CA MET A 18 13.34 3.59 1.63
C MET A 18 12.00 4.30 1.86
N TRP A 19 11.13 4.37 0.86
CA TRP A 19 9.79 4.91 1.04
C TRP A 19 8.81 3.79 1.37
N PHE A 20 7.92 4.06 2.30
CA PHE A 20 6.75 3.21 2.51
C PHE A 20 5.82 3.33 1.30
N HIS A 21 5.26 2.23 0.87
CA HIS A 21 4.33 2.22 -0.26
C HIS A 21 3.28 1.12 -0.08
N GLN A 22 2.16 1.29 -0.72
CA GLN A 22 1.13 0.27 -0.80
C GLN A 22 0.39 0.39 -2.13
N HIS A 23 -0.24 -0.71 -2.53
CA HIS A 23 -0.97 -0.80 -3.80
C HIS A 23 -2.45 -0.99 -3.52
N PHE A 24 -3.27 -0.31 -4.31
CA PHE A 24 -4.72 -0.40 -4.21
C PHE A 24 -5.31 -0.78 -5.56
N ASN A 25 -6.26 -1.70 -5.55
CA ASN A 25 -7.10 -1.96 -6.71
C ASN A 25 -8.36 -1.09 -6.58
N GLY A 26 -8.38 0.03 -7.26
CA GLY A 26 -9.51 0.96 -7.28
C GLY A 26 -10.56 0.63 -8.34
N SER A 27 -10.54 -0.58 -8.91
CA SER A 27 -11.49 -1.02 -9.94
C SER A 27 -12.48 -2.06 -9.41
N ALA A 28 -13.53 -2.32 -10.19
CA ALA A 28 -14.50 -3.37 -9.88
C ALA A 28 -14.03 -4.77 -10.30
N GLU A 29 -12.92 -4.87 -11.04
CA GLU A 29 -12.39 -6.10 -11.58
C GLU A 29 -11.11 -6.53 -10.85
N PRO A 30 -10.80 -7.84 -10.81
CA PRO A 30 -9.52 -8.30 -10.30
C PRO A 30 -8.36 -7.71 -11.08
N VAL A 31 -7.29 -7.38 -10.37
CA VAL A 31 -6.06 -6.83 -10.96
C VAL A 31 -4.90 -7.74 -10.60
N PHE A 32 -4.04 -7.98 -11.57
CA PHE A 32 -2.81 -8.72 -11.39
C PHE A 32 -1.61 -7.81 -11.62
N PHE A 33 -0.62 -7.91 -10.79
CA PHE A 33 0.65 -7.23 -11.02
C PHE A 33 1.81 -8.16 -10.68
N LEU A 34 2.94 -7.92 -11.33
CA LEU A 34 4.17 -8.66 -11.09
C LEU A 34 5.15 -7.77 -10.33
N ALA A 35 5.54 -8.22 -9.13
CA ALA A 35 6.58 -7.55 -8.37
C ALA A 35 7.93 -8.18 -8.73
N ILE A 36 8.87 -7.36 -9.19
CA ILE A 36 10.23 -7.79 -9.51
C ILE A 36 11.15 -7.05 -8.55
N GLY A 37 11.85 -7.80 -7.71
CA GLY A 37 12.76 -7.23 -6.72
C GLY A 37 14.16 -7.81 -6.82
N TRP A 38 15.11 -7.11 -6.24
CA TRP A 38 16.50 -7.57 -6.12
C TRP A 38 16.69 -8.61 -5.00
N GLY A 39 15.59 -9.00 -4.35
CA GLY A 39 15.59 -9.90 -3.22
C GLY A 39 15.50 -9.16 -1.88
N SER A 40 15.06 -9.90 -0.88
CA SER A 40 14.88 -9.38 0.49
C SER A 40 16.20 -9.15 1.23
N ASP A 41 17.30 -9.52 0.64
CA ASP A 41 18.62 -9.45 1.27
C ASP A 41 19.32 -8.09 1.07
N LYS A 42 18.68 -7.17 0.35
CA LYS A 42 19.24 -5.83 0.19
C LYS A 42 19.23 -5.14 1.56
N PRO A 43 20.38 -4.87 2.16
CA PRO A 43 20.40 -4.25 3.47
C PRO A 43 19.82 -2.84 3.38
N LYS A 44 19.07 -2.45 4.39
CA LYS A 44 18.69 -1.06 4.57
C LYS A 44 19.90 -0.15 4.75
N ALA A 45 19.70 1.14 4.57
CA ALA A 45 20.66 2.13 5.03
C ALA A 45 21.03 1.81 6.48
N GLY A 46 22.31 1.49 6.73
CA GLY A 46 22.79 1.01 8.03
C GLY A 46 22.97 -0.52 8.13
N GLY A 47 22.81 -1.27 7.02
CA GLY A 47 23.17 -2.69 6.96
C GLY A 47 22.19 -3.66 7.58
N LYS A 48 20.98 -3.22 7.91
CA LYS A 48 19.96 -4.10 8.53
C LYS A 48 19.01 -4.66 7.48
N ALA A 49 18.66 -5.94 7.61
CA ALA A 49 17.62 -6.56 6.81
C ALA A 49 16.23 -6.00 7.15
N TYR A 50 15.27 -6.16 6.23
CA TYR A 50 13.89 -5.81 6.50
C TYR A 50 13.33 -6.59 7.69
N VAL A 51 12.55 -5.89 8.53
CA VAL A 51 11.90 -6.48 9.68
C VAL A 51 10.39 -6.27 9.54
N TYR A 52 9.68 -7.37 9.31
CA TYR A 52 8.24 -7.38 9.07
C TYR A 52 7.45 -7.26 10.39
N LYS A 53 7.55 -6.15 11.02
CA LYS A 53 6.72 -5.77 12.16
C LYS A 53 6.59 -4.25 12.24
N SER A 54 5.71 -3.78 13.12
CA SER A 54 5.41 -2.37 13.27
C SER A 54 6.66 -1.52 13.47
N VAL A 55 6.66 -0.34 12.86
CA VAL A 55 7.69 0.70 13.11
C VAL A 55 7.77 1.06 14.60
N LYS A 56 6.67 0.91 15.34
CA LYS A 56 6.63 1.14 16.79
C LYS A 56 7.50 0.13 17.56
N GLU A 57 7.74 -1.02 16.98
CA GLU A 57 8.55 -2.09 17.55
C GLU A 57 9.94 -2.18 16.87
N GLY A 58 10.34 -1.12 16.18
CA GLY A 58 11.61 -1.07 15.46
C GLY A 58 11.60 -1.80 14.11
N GLY A 59 10.44 -2.12 13.58
CA GLY A 59 10.26 -2.78 12.30
C GLY A 59 10.05 -1.82 11.13
N ASP A 60 9.50 -2.34 10.04
CA ASP A 60 9.43 -1.69 8.75
C ASP A 60 8.01 -1.62 8.18
N GLN A 61 7.01 -1.88 8.99
CA GLN A 61 5.61 -1.81 8.61
C GLN A 61 4.88 -0.71 9.37
N ILE A 62 4.09 0.07 8.64
CA ILE A 62 3.11 0.97 9.25
C ILE A 62 1.80 0.19 9.36
N GLU A 63 1.30 0.03 10.58
CA GLU A 63 0.04 -0.66 10.82
C GLU A 63 -1.15 0.18 10.33
N TYR A 64 -2.27 -0.45 10.02
CA TYR A 64 -3.44 0.23 9.48
C TYR A 64 -3.99 1.30 10.42
N GLU A 65 -3.93 1.07 11.72
CA GLU A 65 -4.36 2.06 12.73
C GLU A 65 -3.46 3.28 12.79
N ASP A 66 -2.23 3.17 12.30
CA ASP A 66 -1.22 4.23 12.35
C ASP A 66 -1.07 4.96 11.01
N GLU A 67 -1.69 4.46 9.95
CA GLU A 67 -1.63 5.15 8.66
C GLU A 67 -2.53 6.39 8.65
N ASP A 68 -2.24 7.31 7.73
CA ASP A 68 -3.10 8.47 7.52
C ASP A 68 -4.48 8.01 7.03
N PRO A 69 -5.56 8.34 7.76
CA PRO A 69 -6.92 7.93 7.37
C PRO A 69 -7.33 8.40 5.97
N GLN A 70 -6.73 9.46 5.47
CA GLN A 70 -7.00 9.98 4.12
C GLN A 70 -6.64 8.96 3.04
N ILE A 71 -5.61 8.15 3.25
CA ILE A 71 -5.21 7.12 2.29
C ILE A 71 -6.34 6.14 2.04
N HIS A 72 -6.93 5.61 3.10
CA HIS A 72 -8.06 4.67 2.97
C HIS A 72 -9.33 5.37 2.43
N ALA A 73 -9.55 6.63 2.80
CA ALA A 73 -10.67 7.41 2.29
C ALA A 73 -10.57 7.62 0.76
N GLU A 74 -9.39 7.88 0.25
CA GLU A 74 -9.16 8.00 -1.20
C GLU A 74 -9.43 6.66 -1.91
N PHE A 75 -9.00 5.55 -1.32
CA PHE A 75 -9.29 4.22 -1.84
C PHE A 75 -10.80 3.96 -1.87
N GLU A 76 -11.52 4.22 -0.79
CA GLU A 76 -12.97 4.06 -0.75
C GLU A 76 -13.70 4.93 -1.77
N ASN A 77 -13.22 6.16 -1.99
CA ASN A 77 -13.79 7.05 -3.00
C ASN A 77 -13.59 6.47 -4.41
N ALA A 78 -12.43 5.90 -4.70
CA ALA A 78 -12.19 5.20 -5.95
C ALA A 78 -13.15 4.02 -6.13
N MET A 79 -13.35 3.21 -5.09
CA MET A 79 -14.27 2.09 -5.11
C MET A 79 -15.72 2.55 -5.37
N LYS A 80 -16.16 3.62 -4.68
CA LYS A 80 -17.50 4.18 -4.89
C LYS A 80 -17.71 4.67 -6.32
N SER A 81 -16.69 5.27 -6.93
CA SER A 81 -16.78 5.81 -8.30
C SER A 81 -17.02 4.73 -9.36
N VAL A 82 -16.67 3.49 -9.08
CA VAL A 82 -16.88 2.35 -9.99
C VAL A 82 -17.98 1.40 -9.49
N GLY A 83 -18.74 1.79 -8.47
CA GLY A 83 -19.83 0.98 -7.92
C GLY A 83 -19.36 -0.25 -7.15
N ALA A 84 -18.10 -0.28 -6.73
CA ALA A 84 -17.54 -1.38 -5.96
C ALA A 84 -17.54 -1.08 -4.45
N ARG A 85 -17.22 -2.09 -3.65
CA ARG A 85 -17.11 -1.96 -2.19
C ARG A 85 -15.72 -2.38 -1.74
N CYS A 86 -15.23 -1.68 -0.74
CA CYS A 86 -14.05 -2.12 0.00
C CYS A 86 -14.36 -3.47 0.68
N LYS A 87 -13.47 -4.43 0.51
CA LYS A 87 -13.58 -5.77 1.15
C LYS A 87 -12.70 -5.88 2.39
N MET A 88 -12.17 -4.76 2.86
CA MET A 88 -11.30 -4.69 4.03
C MET A 88 -12.12 -4.26 5.26
N ASP A 89 -13.16 -5.02 5.59
CA ASP A 89 -14.05 -4.73 6.73
C ASP A 89 -13.32 -4.74 8.08
N TYR A 90 -12.17 -5.40 8.14
CA TYR A 90 -11.28 -5.40 9.30
C TYR A 90 -10.42 -4.13 9.42
N HIS A 91 -10.38 -3.29 8.38
CA HIS A 91 -9.55 -2.09 8.40
C HIS A 91 -10.17 -1.02 9.30
N PRO A 92 -9.39 -0.41 10.22
CA PRO A 92 -9.95 0.53 11.20
C PRO A 92 -10.59 1.77 10.59
N HIS A 93 -10.12 2.19 9.41
CA HIS A 93 -10.64 3.36 8.72
C HIS A 93 -11.72 3.04 7.67
N CYS A 94 -12.11 1.78 7.55
CA CYS A 94 -13.13 1.38 6.57
C CYS A 94 -14.52 1.88 6.99
N THR A 95 -15.17 2.64 6.10
CA THR A 95 -16.54 3.15 6.30
C THR A 95 -17.59 2.40 5.48
N MET A 96 -17.16 1.44 4.64
CA MET A 96 -18.01 0.67 3.72
C MET A 96 -18.41 -0.70 4.30
N LYS A 97 -18.49 -0.82 5.60
CA LYS A 97 -18.85 -2.06 6.30
C LYS A 97 -20.31 -2.47 6.07
#